data_9695edc6f38ce0fe2f85fcd0a69eb6c7
#
_entry.id   9695edc6f38ce0fe2f85fcd0a69eb6c7
#
_cell.length_a   1.000
_cell.length_b   1.000
_cell.length_c   1.000
_cell.angle_alpha   90.00
_cell.angle_beta   90.00
_cell.angle_gamma   90.00
#
_symmetry.space_group_name_H-M   'P 1'
#
loop_
_entity.id
_entity.type
_entity.pdbx_description
1 polymer ?
#
loop_
_entity_poly.entity_id
_entity_poly.type
_entity_poly.pdbx_seq_one_letter_code
_entity_poly.pdbx_strand_id
1 'polypeptide(L)'
;MNNIKLDITKAACFLEAGAVKAFEPKVKAAQEALENGTCPGNDFLGWLHLPSSITPAFLDEIAACAKVLRDNCEAVVVAGIGGSYLGARAVIEALSNSFGWLIKDQKNPTILFAGNNIGEDYLFELTEYLKDKKFGVINISKSGTTTETALTFRLLKKQCEAQRGKEEAKKVIVAVTDAKRGAARTCADKEGYKSFIIPDNVGGRFSVLTPVGLLPIACAGFDIKQLVGGAQDMEKACAPSVPFEENPAAQYAAVRNGLYQNGKKIEIMVNYQPKLHFFSEWWKQLYGESEGKDKKGIFPASVDFTTDLHSMGQWIQDGERTIFETVLSIEEPEKKLLFPEDEENLDGLNFLAGKRVDEVNKMAELGTRLAHVDGGVPNIRISVPKLNEYYIGQLIYFFEIACGISGNVLGVNPFNQPGVEAYKKNMFALLAKPGYEAETKAIRERIANE
;
A
#
# COMPACT_ATOMS: atom_id res chain seq x y z
N MET A 1 2.69 -21.38 -12.03
CA MET A 1 2.89 -20.02 -12.58
C MET A 1 4.28 -19.56 -12.18
N ASN A 2 4.94 -18.69 -12.96
CA ASN A 2 6.24 -18.15 -12.55
C ASN A 2 6.02 -17.13 -11.40
N ASN A 3 6.89 -17.14 -10.39
CA ASN A 3 6.88 -16.11 -9.35
C ASN A 3 7.48 -14.78 -9.86
N ILE A 4 7.25 -13.70 -9.12
CA ILE A 4 8.07 -12.49 -9.28
C ILE A 4 9.54 -12.85 -9.06
N LYS A 5 10.44 -12.12 -9.71
CA LYS A 5 11.89 -12.40 -9.63
C LYS A 5 12.62 -11.20 -9.08
N LEU A 6 13.46 -11.44 -8.08
CA LEU A 6 14.36 -10.45 -7.50
C LEU A 6 15.74 -10.54 -8.17
N ASP A 7 16.25 -9.42 -8.63
CA ASP A 7 17.65 -9.26 -9.09
C ASP A 7 18.32 -8.17 -8.24
N ILE A 8 19.29 -8.59 -7.43
CA ILE A 8 20.08 -7.72 -6.56
C ILE A 8 21.49 -7.46 -7.11
N THR A 9 21.84 -7.98 -8.28
CA THR A 9 23.22 -7.97 -8.81
C THR A 9 23.78 -6.56 -8.94
N LYS A 10 22.96 -5.60 -9.40
CA LYS A 10 23.33 -4.18 -9.53
C LYS A 10 23.26 -3.37 -8.25
N ALA A 11 22.85 -3.99 -7.17
CA ALA A 11 22.93 -3.42 -5.81
C ALA A 11 24.09 -4.06 -5.02
N ALA A 12 24.23 -5.37 -5.12
CA ALA A 12 25.29 -6.12 -4.42
C ALA A 12 26.70 -5.73 -4.87
N CYS A 13 26.90 -5.31 -6.12
CA CYS A 13 28.20 -4.86 -6.62
C CYS A 13 28.72 -3.57 -5.96
N PHE A 14 27.87 -2.84 -5.21
CA PHE A 14 28.28 -1.70 -4.39
C PHE A 14 28.68 -2.06 -2.96
N LEU A 15 28.62 -3.33 -2.63
CA LEU A 15 29.03 -3.87 -1.34
C LEU A 15 30.30 -4.71 -1.50
N GLU A 16 31.00 -4.94 -0.41
CA GLU A 16 32.14 -5.87 -0.40
C GLU A 16 31.70 -7.28 -0.83
N ALA A 17 32.59 -8.00 -1.47
CA ALA A 17 32.32 -9.36 -1.91
C ALA A 17 31.86 -10.23 -0.73
N GLY A 18 30.72 -10.90 -0.87
CA GLY A 18 30.15 -11.72 0.20
C GLY A 18 29.35 -10.96 1.27
N ALA A 19 29.27 -9.62 1.23
CA ALA A 19 28.57 -8.83 2.24
C ALA A 19 27.10 -9.19 2.37
N VAL A 20 26.39 -9.44 1.26
CA VAL A 20 24.97 -9.89 1.30
C VAL A 20 24.87 -11.25 2.01
N LYS A 21 25.74 -12.20 1.67
CA LYS A 21 25.78 -13.54 2.30
C LYS A 21 26.11 -13.45 3.79
N ALA A 22 26.91 -12.48 4.22
CA ALA A 22 27.24 -12.27 5.63
C ALA A 22 26.01 -11.90 6.49
N PHE A 23 24.90 -11.45 5.89
CA PHE A 23 23.65 -11.22 6.59
C PHE A 23 22.81 -12.49 6.81
N GLU A 24 23.12 -13.61 6.12
CA GLU A 24 22.32 -14.83 6.23
C GLU A 24 22.06 -15.27 7.68
N PRO A 25 23.03 -15.32 8.61
CA PRO A 25 22.75 -15.73 9.99
C PRO A 25 21.77 -14.78 10.70
N LYS A 26 21.86 -13.47 10.45
CA LYS A 26 20.94 -12.48 11.04
C LYS A 26 19.54 -12.56 10.45
N VAL A 27 19.45 -12.76 9.14
CA VAL A 27 18.18 -12.93 8.41
C VAL A 27 17.48 -14.21 8.89
N LYS A 28 18.23 -15.31 8.99
CA LYS A 28 17.70 -16.59 9.50
C LYS A 28 17.20 -16.46 10.94
N ALA A 29 17.96 -15.83 11.82
CA ALA A 29 17.52 -15.55 13.18
C ALA A 29 16.25 -14.67 13.22
N ALA A 30 16.14 -13.68 12.33
CA ALA A 30 14.95 -12.84 12.21
C ALA A 30 13.73 -13.64 11.73
N GLN A 31 13.89 -14.52 10.73
CA GLN A 31 12.83 -15.41 10.27
C GLN A 31 12.37 -16.37 11.38
N GLU A 32 13.31 -16.99 12.08
CA GLU A 32 13.01 -17.87 13.23
C GLU A 32 12.30 -17.12 14.35
N ALA A 33 12.68 -15.87 14.63
CA ALA A 33 12.02 -15.04 15.63
C ALA A 33 10.58 -14.66 15.24
N LEU A 34 10.31 -14.40 13.96
CA LEU A 34 8.96 -14.18 13.43
C LEU A 34 8.11 -15.44 13.58
N GLU A 35 8.60 -16.59 13.13
CA GLU A 35 7.87 -17.87 13.18
C GLU A 35 7.56 -18.33 14.61
N ASN A 36 8.53 -18.17 15.52
CA ASN A 36 8.41 -18.58 16.92
C ASN A 36 7.71 -17.52 17.79
N GLY A 37 7.35 -16.35 17.24
CA GLY A 37 6.73 -15.26 17.99
C GLY A 37 7.62 -14.71 19.09
N THR A 38 8.95 -14.68 18.89
CA THR A 38 9.93 -14.17 19.87
C THR A 38 10.50 -12.82 19.51
N CYS A 39 10.11 -12.26 18.36
CA CYS A 39 10.54 -10.93 17.92
C CYS A 39 9.85 -9.80 18.69
N PRO A 40 10.42 -8.59 18.74
CA PRO A 40 9.74 -7.40 19.26
C PRO A 40 8.43 -7.15 18.51
N GLY A 41 7.33 -6.94 19.26
CA GLY A 41 6.00 -6.71 18.69
C GLY A 41 5.27 -7.96 18.21
N ASN A 42 5.62 -9.11 18.74
CA ASN A 42 5.03 -10.42 18.42
C ASN A 42 3.51 -10.50 18.62
N ASP A 43 2.90 -9.57 19.37
CA ASP A 43 1.43 -9.42 19.46
C ASP A 43 0.76 -9.09 18.13
N PHE A 44 1.54 -8.69 17.11
CA PHE A 44 1.07 -8.25 15.80
C PHE A 44 1.56 -9.13 14.63
N LEU A 45 1.64 -10.44 14.82
CA LEU A 45 2.09 -11.41 13.80
C LEU A 45 0.93 -12.09 13.05
N GLY A 46 -0.32 -11.68 13.24
CA GLY A 46 -1.47 -12.29 12.58
C GLY A 46 -1.48 -12.20 11.06
N TRP A 47 -0.61 -11.39 10.47
CA TRP A 47 -0.43 -11.27 9.03
C TRP A 47 0.49 -12.38 8.46
N LEU A 48 1.37 -12.96 9.27
CA LEU A 48 2.47 -13.84 8.82
C LEU A 48 1.96 -15.07 8.05
N HIS A 49 0.96 -15.74 8.59
CA HIS A 49 0.32 -16.89 7.95
C HIS A 49 -1.13 -16.60 7.50
N LEU A 50 -1.44 -15.30 7.35
CA LEU A 50 -2.77 -14.87 6.94
C LEU A 50 -3.15 -15.44 5.56
N PRO A 51 -2.30 -15.40 4.52
CA PRO A 51 -2.69 -15.90 3.20
C PRO A 51 -3.13 -17.37 3.24
N SER A 52 -2.36 -18.26 3.87
CA SER A 52 -2.67 -19.68 3.97
C SER A 52 -3.86 -19.98 4.90
N SER A 53 -4.19 -19.09 5.84
CA SER A 53 -5.31 -19.23 6.77
C SER A 53 -6.66 -18.79 6.20
N ILE A 54 -6.67 -18.00 5.12
CA ILE A 54 -7.90 -17.53 4.49
C ILE A 54 -8.64 -18.67 3.81
N THR A 55 -9.86 -18.93 4.27
CA THR A 55 -10.69 -19.99 3.71
C THR A 55 -11.48 -19.53 2.47
N PRO A 56 -11.79 -20.44 1.51
CA PRO A 56 -12.66 -20.11 0.38
C PRO A 56 -14.03 -19.58 0.83
N ALA A 57 -14.61 -20.12 1.88
CA ALA A 57 -15.89 -19.68 2.44
C ALA A 57 -15.85 -18.22 2.91
N PHE A 58 -14.75 -17.80 3.52
CA PHE A 58 -14.57 -16.41 3.93
C PHE A 58 -14.45 -15.45 2.73
N LEU A 59 -13.72 -15.85 1.68
CA LEU A 59 -13.67 -15.08 0.44
C LEU A 59 -15.04 -14.98 -0.24
N ASP A 60 -15.83 -16.07 -0.21
CA ASP A 60 -17.20 -16.07 -0.75
C ASP A 60 -18.13 -15.14 0.07
N GLU A 61 -17.98 -15.07 1.39
CA GLU A 61 -18.72 -14.13 2.24
C GLU A 61 -18.39 -12.66 1.87
N ILE A 62 -17.11 -12.33 1.71
CA ILE A 62 -16.67 -10.99 1.27
C ILE A 62 -17.24 -10.68 -0.13
N ALA A 63 -17.11 -11.62 -1.07
CA ALA A 63 -17.61 -11.46 -2.43
C ALA A 63 -19.14 -11.26 -2.48
N ALA A 64 -19.88 -11.98 -1.64
CA ALA A 64 -21.34 -11.80 -1.52
C ALA A 64 -21.70 -10.40 -1.00
N CYS A 65 -21.02 -9.91 0.02
CA CYS A 65 -21.20 -8.54 0.52
C CYS A 65 -20.84 -7.48 -0.54
N ALA A 66 -19.71 -7.66 -1.21
CA ALA A 66 -19.29 -6.81 -2.32
C ALA A 66 -20.31 -6.78 -3.45
N LYS A 67 -20.94 -7.93 -3.76
CA LYS A 67 -21.98 -8.01 -4.77
C LYS A 67 -23.19 -7.16 -4.40
N VAL A 68 -23.62 -7.16 -3.13
CA VAL A 68 -24.73 -6.29 -2.68
C VAL A 68 -24.40 -4.82 -2.96
N LEU A 69 -23.17 -4.38 -2.65
CA LEU A 69 -22.74 -3.01 -2.94
C LEU A 69 -22.71 -2.72 -4.45
N ARG A 70 -22.15 -3.63 -5.26
CA ARG A 70 -22.11 -3.47 -6.73
C ARG A 70 -23.49 -3.40 -7.36
N ASP A 71 -24.43 -4.22 -6.90
CA ASP A 71 -25.78 -4.25 -7.48
C ASP A 71 -26.62 -3.02 -7.11
N ASN A 72 -26.28 -2.32 -6.02
CA ASN A 72 -27.10 -1.25 -5.44
C ASN A 72 -26.46 0.13 -5.46
N CYS A 73 -25.20 0.26 -5.92
CA CYS A 73 -24.47 1.51 -5.85
C CYS A 73 -23.79 1.85 -7.19
N GLU A 74 -23.84 3.12 -7.57
CA GLU A 74 -23.04 3.71 -8.66
C GLU A 74 -21.64 4.11 -8.16
N ALA A 75 -21.54 4.44 -6.86
CA ALA A 75 -20.28 4.75 -6.19
C ALA A 75 -20.23 4.08 -4.81
N VAL A 76 -19.06 3.65 -4.41
CA VAL A 76 -18.80 3.16 -3.04
C VAL A 76 -17.66 3.97 -2.45
N VAL A 77 -17.91 4.63 -1.32
CA VAL A 77 -16.91 5.42 -0.61
C VAL A 77 -16.27 4.56 0.47
N VAL A 78 -14.96 4.35 0.36
CA VAL A 78 -14.15 3.71 1.39
C VAL A 78 -13.67 4.80 2.35
N ALA A 79 -14.22 4.82 3.54
CA ALA A 79 -13.85 5.76 4.60
C ALA A 79 -12.79 5.13 5.51
N GLY A 80 -11.54 5.58 5.37
CA GLY A 80 -10.39 5.04 6.12
C GLY A 80 -9.14 5.88 5.94
N ILE A 81 -8.14 5.69 6.80
CA ILE A 81 -6.85 6.39 6.75
C ILE A 81 -5.69 5.41 6.94
N GLY A 82 -4.51 5.72 6.40
CA GLY A 82 -3.32 4.89 6.50
C GLY A 82 -3.57 3.49 5.96
N GLY A 83 -3.27 2.45 6.74
CA GLY A 83 -3.49 1.05 6.35
C GLY A 83 -4.96 0.70 6.08
N SER A 84 -5.90 1.50 6.57
CA SER A 84 -7.33 1.28 6.31
C SER A 84 -7.79 1.72 4.90
N TYR A 85 -6.89 2.30 4.07
CA TYR A 85 -7.23 2.65 2.69
C TYR A 85 -6.10 2.40 1.69
N LEU A 86 -4.82 2.62 2.08
CA LEU A 86 -3.71 2.60 1.13
C LEU A 86 -3.56 1.26 0.42
N GLY A 87 -3.64 0.14 1.14
CA GLY A 87 -3.49 -1.17 0.51
C GLY A 87 -4.61 -1.50 -0.47
N ALA A 88 -5.86 -1.20 -0.13
CA ALA A 88 -6.99 -1.36 -1.05
C ALA A 88 -6.82 -0.46 -2.28
N ARG A 89 -6.45 0.80 -2.07
CA ARG A 89 -6.23 1.77 -3.15
C ARG A 89 -5.10 1.34 -4.08
N ALA A 90 -4.00 0.85 -3.52
CA ALA A 90 -2.88 0.32 -4.29
C ALA A 90 -3.29 -0.75 -5.29
N VAL A 91 -4.09 -1.73 -4.84
CA VAL A 91 -4.57 -2.82 -5.69
C VAL A 91 -5.59 -2.31 -6.71
N ILE A 92 -6.57 -1.52 -6.26
CA ILE A 92 -7.65 -1.02 -7.12
C ILE A 92 -7.09 -0.15 -8.24
N GLU A 93 -6.21 0.81 -7.94
CA GLU A 93 -5.66 1.70 -8.97
C GLU A 93 -4.69 0.95 -9.91
N ALA A 94 -3.91 0.01 -9.39
CA ALA A 94 -3.02 -0.81 -10.22
C ALA A 94 -3.78 -1.63 -11.27
N LEU A 95 -4.99 -2.10 -10.96
CA LEU A 95 -5.78 -2.97 -11.83
C LEU A 95 -6.84 -2.24 -12.64
N SER A 96 -7.27 -1.05 -12.20
CA SER A 96 -8.34 -0.30 -12.86
C SER A 96 -7.89 0.28 -14.21
N ASN A 97 -8.85 0.51 -15.11
CA ASN A 97 -8.62 1.40 -16.25
C ASN A 97 -8.36 2.82 -15.72
N SER A 98 -7.26 3.45 -16.16
CA SER A 98 -6.86 4.78 -15.69
C SER A 98 -7.92 5.87 -15.94
N PHE A 99 -8.82 5.67 -16.89
CA PHE A 99 -9.93 6.56 -17.25
C PHE A 99 -11.30 5.93 -16.92
N GLY A 100 -11.30 4.86 -16.12
CA GLY A 100 -12.52 4.10 -15.80
C GLY A 100 -13.66 4.97 -15.28
N TRP A 101 -13.34 5.93 -14.42
CA TRP A 101 -14.33 6.88 -13.84
C TRP A 101 -15.01 7.81 -14.85
N LEU A 102 -14.49 7.94 -16.09
CA LEU A 102 -15.09 8.68 -17.21
C LEU A 102 -15.95 7.80 -18.12
N ILE A 103 -15.85 6.47 -18.00
CA ILE A 103 -16.58 5.55 -18.87
C ILE A 103 -18.04 5.48 -18.40
N LYS A 104 -18.97 5.72 -19.32
CA LYS A 104 -20.41 5.52 -19.07
C LYS A 104 -20.72 4.02 -18.99
N ASP A 105 -21.78 3.70 -18.24
CA ASP A 105 -22.29 2.32 -18.10
C ASP A 105 -21.24 1.31 -17.56
N GLN A 106 -20.48 1.73 -16.55
CA GLN A 106 -19.57 0.85 -15.86
C GLN A 106 -20.32 -0.31 -15.18
N LYS A 107 -19.75 -1.50 -15.31
CA LYS A 107 -20.28 -2.72 -14.68
C LYS A 107 -20.17 -2.71 -13.16
N ASN A 108 -19.14 -2.04 -12.62
CA ASN A 108 -18.85 -1.94 -11.19
C ASN A 108 -18.93 -0.49 -10.72
N PRO A 109 -19.25 -0.23 -9.46
CA PRO A 109 -19.31 1.12 -8.92
C PRO A 109 -17.93 1.79 -8.96
N THR A 110 -17.94 3.12 -9.08
CA THR A 110 -16.71 3.90 -8.86
C THR A 110 -16.33 3.81 -7.38
N ILE A 111 -15.09 3.38 -7.11
CA ILE A 111 -14.57 3.35 -5.75
C ILE A 111 -13.90 4.69 -5.45
N LEU A 112 -14.39 5.35 -4.42
CA LEU A 112 -13.87 6.63 -3.93
C LEU A 112 -13.26 6.44 -2.55
N PHE A 113 -12.22 7.19 -2.23
CA PHE A 113 -11.55 7.12 -0.93
C PHE A 113 -11.71 8.44 -0.20
N ALA A 114 -12.12 8.37 1.08
CA ALA A 114 -12.31 9.53 1.92
C ALA A 114 -11.93 9.21 3.38
N GLY A 115 -11.83 10.25 4.23
CA GLY A 115 -11.40 10.05 5.61
C GLY A 115 -9.90 9.75 5.73
N ASN A 116 -9.16 9.92 4.66
CA ASN A 116 -7.70 9.89 4.59
C ASN A 116 -7.08 11.29 4.68
N ASN A 117 -7.91 12.31 4.78
CA ASN A 117 -7.58 13.70 5.02
C ASN A 117 -8.79 14.43 5.64
N ILE A 118 -8.61 15.68 6.05
CA ILE A 118 -9.65 16.58 6.58
C ILE A 118 -9.72 17.88 5.78
N GLY A 119 -9.37 17.82 4.48
CA GLY A 119 -9.52 18.95 3.56
C GLY A 119 -10.99 19.27 3.34
N GLU A 120 -11.41 20.50 3.69
CA GLU A 120 -12.81 20.91 3.62
C GLU A 120 -13.32 20.90 2.19
N ASP A 121 -12.56 21.44 1.24
CA ASP A 121 -12.93 21.46 -0.18
C ASP A 121 -13.14 20.03 -0.73
N TYR A 122 -12.20 19.13 -0.45
CA TYR A 122 -12.33 17.74 -0.88
C TYR A 122 -13.60 17.06 -0.35
N LEU A 123 -13.91 17.24 0.93
CA LEU A 123 -15.11 16.64 1.53
C LEU A 123 -16.37 17.31 1.00
N PHE A 124 -16.36 18.63 0.78
CA PHE A 124 -17.48 19.35 0.18
C PHE A 124 -17.74 18.86 -1.25
N GLU A 125 -16.73 18.84 -2.11
CA GLU A 125 -16.83 18.38 -3.49
C GLU A 125 -17.29 16.91 -3.59
N LEU A 126 -16.80 16.04 -2.70
CA LEU A 126 -17.27 14.66 -2.62
C LEU A 126 -18.76 14.59 -2.27
N THR A 127 -19.21 15.35 -1.27
CA THR A 127 -20.63 15.36 -0.88
C THR A 127 -21.52 15.93 -1.97
N GLU A 128 -21.07 16.94 -2.71
CA GLU A 128 -21.77 17.46 -3.89
C GLU A 128 -21.87 16.41 -5.01
N TYR A 129 -20.75 15.74 -5.35
CA TYR A 129 -20.75 14.67 -6.35
C TYR A 129 -21.72 13.53 -6.00
N LEU A 130 -21.83 13.20 -4.72
CA LEU A 130 -22.71 12.12 -4.26
C LEU A 130 -24.19 12.48 -4.17
N LYS A 131 -24.58 13.75 -4.32
CA LYS A 131 -26.00 14.18 -4.21
C LYS A 131 -26.93 13.43 -5.13
N ASP A 132 -26.49 13.20 -6.37
CA ASP A 132 -27.31 12.56 -7.41
C ASP A 132 -26.91 11.10 -7.67
N LYS A 133 -26.12 10.51 -6.76
CA LYS A 133 -25.62 9.14 -6.91
C LYS A 133 -26.24 8.19 -5.90
N LYS A 134 -26.56 6.99 -6.37
CA LYS A 134 -26.81 5.86 -5.46
C LYS A 134 -25.46 5.38 -4.93
N PHE A 135 -25.08 5.84 -3.74
CA PHE A 135 -23.79 5.46 -3.15
C PHE A 135 -23.93 4.56 -1.93
N GLY A 136 -22.85 3.81 -1.64
CA GLY A 136 -22.67 3.05 -0.43
C GLY A 136 -21.39 3.47 0.30
N VAL A 137 -21.19 3.00 1.53
CA VAL A 137 -20.04 3.34 2.37
C VAL A 137 -19.43 2.08 2.98
N ILE A 138 -18.12 1.93 2.86
CA ILE A 138 -17.34 0.97 3.62
C ILE A 138 -16.54 1.76 4.65
N ASN A 139 -16.99 1.74 5.92
CA ASN A 139 -16.33 2.43 7.02
C ASN A 139 -15.28 1.50 7.66
N ILE A 140 -14.01 1.83 7.48
CA ILE A 140 -12.88 1.03 7.94
C ILE A 140 -12.16 1.74 9.07
N SER A 141 -12.44 1.35 10.30
CA SER A 141 -11.80 1.92 11.48
C SER A 141 -11.90 0.95 12.66
N LYS A 142 -10.76 0.54 13.24
CA LYS A 142 -10.74 -0.37 14.38
C LYS A 142 -11.42 0.25 15.59
N SER A 143 -11.05 1.47 15.97
CA SER A 143 -11.63 2.17 17.11
C SER A 143 -12.94 2.91 16.79
N GLY A 144 -13.10 3.39 15.56
CA GLY A 144 -14.17 4.30 15.18
C GLY A 144 -14.01 5.72 15.70
N THR A 145 -12.85 6.06 16.28
CA THR A 145 -12.57 7.37 16.89
C THR A 145 -11.41 8.12 16.23
N THR A 146 -10.81 7.54 15.18
CA THR A 146 -9.84 8.24 14.35
C THR A 146 -10.54 9.45 13.73
N THR A 147 -10.05 10.65 14.01
CA THR A 147 -10.75 11.91 13.73
C THR A 147 -11.18 12.05 12.29
N GLU A 148 -10.26 11.81 11.36
CA GLU A 148 -10.46 11.96 9.93
C GLU A 148 -11.57 11.02 9.41
N THR A 149 -11.46 9.74 9.75
CA THR A 149 -12.43 8.70 9.36
C THR A 149 -13.77 8.90 10.03
N ALA A 150 -13.80 9.23 11.33
CA ALA A 150 -15.03 9.40 12.08
C ALA A 150 -15.84 10.62 11.61
N LEU A 151 -15.17 11.74 11.30
CA LEU A 151 -15.78 12.95 10.75
C LEU A 151 -16.40 12.62 9.37
N THR A 152 -15.62 12.03 8.50
CA THR A 152 -16.05 11.66 7.14
C THR A 152 -17.22 10.69 7.18
N PHE A 153 -17.14 9.63 7.99
CA PHE A 153 -18.23 8.67 8.13
C PHE A 153 -19.51 9.31 8.64
N ARG A 154 -19.43 10.25 9.57
CA ARG A 154 -20.59 10.98 10.11
C ARG A 154 -21.30 11.77 9.00
N LEU A 155 -20.56 12.44 8.11
CA LEU A 155 -21.11 13.17 6.97
C LEU A 155 -21.77 12.21 5.97
N LEU A 156 -21.02 11.17 5.55
CA LEU A 156 -21.51 10.20 4.55
C LEU A 156 -22.71 9.39 5.03
N LYS A 157 -22.71 8.95 6.29
CA LYS A 157 -23.87 8.27 6.90
C LYS A 157 -25.11 9.14 6.83
N LYS A 158 -25.01 10.39 7.30
CA LYS A 158 -26.12 11.33 7.28
C LYS A 158 -26.68 11.55 5.88
N GLN A 159 -25.80 11.72 4.89
CA GLN A 159 -26.18 11.92 3.49
C GLN A 159 -26.84 10.66 2.90
N CYS A 160 -26.23 9.49 3.11
CA CYS A 160 -26.76 8.21 2.62
C CYS A 160 -28.15 7.91 3.18
N GLU A 161 -28.35 8.13 4.48
CA GLU A 161 -29.65 7.97 5.16
C GLU A 161 -30.70 8.98 4.66
N ALA A 162 -30.30 10.23 4.38
CA ALA A 162 -31.20 11.24 3.83
C ALA A 162 -31.65 10.91 2.40
N GLN A 163 -30.79 10.35 1.59
CA GLN A 163 -31.10 10.00 0.18
C GLN A 163 -31.88 8.69 0.04
N ARG A 164 -31.57 7.69 0.86
CA ARG A 164 -32.13 6.33 0.70
C ARG A 164 -33.19 5.96 1.74
N GLY A 165 -33.28 6.70 2.84
CA GLY A 165 -33.93 6.25 4.08
C GLY A 165 -33.06 5.24 4.84
N LYS A 166 -33.28 5.14 6.15
CA LYS A 166 -32.42 4.34 7.06
C LYS A 166 -32.35 2.84 6.69
N GLU A 167 -33.49 2.25 6.33
CA GLU A 167 -33.57 0.81 6.06
C GLU A 167 -32.83 0.42 4.75
N GLU A 168 -32.84 1.26 3.73
CA GLU A 168 -32.08 1.00 2.51
C GLU A 168 -30.61 1.40 2.65
N ALA A 169 -30.30 2.47 3.39
CA ALA A 169 -28.93 2.88 3.68
C ALA A 169 -28.17 1.79 4.45
N LYS A 170 -28.81 1.11 5.39
CA LYS A 170 -28.14 0.04 6.17
C LYS A 170 -27.71 -1.16 5.34
N LYS A 171 -28.33 -1.39 4.18
CA LYS A 171 -27.95 -2.47 3.25
C LYS A 171 -26.64 -2.19 2.51
N VAL A 172 -26.28 -0.91 2.38
CA VAL A 172 -25.12 -0.42 1.62
C VAL A 172 -24.08 0.31 2.47
N ILE A 173 -24.26 0.34 3.80
CA ILE A 173 -23.26 0.76 4.75
C ILE A 173 -22.66 -0.49 5.41
N VAL A 174 -21.35 -0.68 5.24
CA VAL A 174 -20.62 -1.83 5.79
C VAL A 174 -19.54 -1.32 6.74
N ALA A 175 -19.41 -1.93 7.91
CA ALA A 175 -18.34 -1.62 8.86
C ALA A 175 -17.24 -2.69 8.82
N VAL A 176 -16.00 -2.26 8.70
CA VAL A 176 -14.83 -3.12 8.93
C VAL A 176 -14.15 -2.58 10.19
N THR A 177 -14.28 -3.31 11.31
CA THR A 177 -13.98 -2.76 12.64
C THR A 177 -13.57 -3.84 13.64
N ASP A 178 -13.35 -3.44 14.90
CA ASP A 178 -13.06 -4.35 16.01
C ASP A 178 -14.22 -5.36 16.22
N ALA A 179 -13.90 -6.52 16.77
CA ALA A 179 -14.86 -7.59 16.99
C ALA A 179 -15.87 -7.25 18.12
N LYS A 180 -15.45 -6.48 19.15
CA LYS A 180 -16.20 -6.36 20.41
C LYS A 180 -16.34 -4.92 20.93
N ARG A 181 -15.44 -4.02 20.54
CA ARG A 181 -15.32 -2.70 21.18
C ARG A 181 -15.09 -1.58 20.17
N GLY A 182 -15.25 -0.34 20.66
CA GLY A 182 -15.03 0.88 19.88
C GLY A 182 -16.31 1.45 19.29
N ALA A 183 -16.26 2.73 18.93
CA ALA A 183 -17.41 3.49 18.47
C ALA A 183 -17.97 2.94 17.14
N ALA A 184 -17.09 2.45 16.22
CA ALA A 184 -17.53 1.86 14.97
C ALA A 184 -18.28 0.54 15.18
N ARG A 185 -17.82 -0.33 16.13
CA ARG A 185 -18.51 -1.56 16.50
C ARG A 185 -19.88 -1.26 17.09
N THR A 186 -19.92 -0.37 18.09
CA THR A 186 -21.18 0.04 18.74
C THR A 186 -22.18 0.62 17.73
N CYS A 187 -21.69 1.44 16.77
CA CYS A 187 -22.53 1.99 15.71
C CYS A 187 -23.08 0.88 14.79
N ALA A 188 -22.22 -0.04 14.35
CA ALA A 188 -22.62 -1.13 13.46
C ALA A 188 -23.68 -2.03 14.11
N ASP A 189 -23.52 -2.37 15.39
CA ASP A 189 -24.48 -3.20 16.14
C ASP A 189 -25.81 -2.48 16.32
N LYS A 190 -25.78 -1.20 16.71
CA LYS A 190 -26.99 -0.40 16.92
C LYS A 190 -27.80 -0.18 15.65
N GLU A 191 -27.13 0.10 14.54
CA GLU A 191 -27.79 0.39 13.27
C GLU A 191 -28.05 -0.88 12.43
N GLY A 192 -27.48 -2.02 12.83
CA GLY A 192 -27.63 -3.31 12.13
C GLY A 192 -26.86 -3.37 10.80
N TYR A 193 -25.70 -2.74 10.72
CA TYR A 193 -24.85 -2.80 9.53
C TYR A 193 -24.18 -4.16 9.40
N LYS A 194 -24.05 -4.66 8.15
CA LYS A 194 -23.13 -5.76 7.87
C LYS A 194 -21.73 -5.35 8.31
N SER A 195 -21.02 -6.27 8.99
CA SER A 195 -19.69 -5.95 9.48
C SER A 195 -18.71 -7.09 9.26
N PHE A 196 -17.42 -6.72 9.13
CA PHE A 196 -16.28 -7.62 9.13
C PHE A 196 -15.29 -7.20 10.20
N ILE A 197 -14.52 -8.18 10.67
CA ILE A 197 -13.60 -7.98 11.78
C ILE A 197 -12.20 -7.60 11.25
N ILE A 198 -11.60 -6.58 11.86
CA ILE A 198 -10.17 -6.31 11.78
C ILE A 198 -9.50 -7.16 12.85
N PRO A 199 -8.65 -8.13 12.51
CA PRO A 199 -7.97 -8.96 13.51
C PRO A 199 -7.15 -8.09 14.49
N ASP A 200 -7.19 -8.43 15.77
CA ASP A 200 -6.49 -7.66 16.81
C ASP A 200 -4.97 -7.69 16.64
N ASN A 201 -4.47 -8.82 16.16
CA ASN A 201 -3.05 -9.10 15.96
C ASN A 201 -2.52 -8.75 14.56
N VAL A 202 -3.26 -7.95 13.77
CA VAL A 202 -2.79 -7.43 12.47
C VAL A 202 -2.70 -5.91 12.53
N GLY A 203 -1.50 -5.38 12.28
CA GLY A 203 -1.26 -3.94 12.16
C GLY A 203 -1.86 -3.37 10.87
N GLY A 204 -2.24 -2.07 10.88
CA GLY A 204 -2.92 -1.44 9.74
C GLY A 204 -2.18 -1.58 8.41
N ARG A 205 -0.85 -1.38 8.39
CA ARG A 205 -0.03 -1.45 7.18
C ARG A 205 0.22 -2.88 6.67
N PHE A 206 -0.13 -3.91 7.46
CA PHE A 206 -0.08 -5.34 7.14
C PHE A 206 -1.48 -5.92 6.88
N SER A 207 -2.51 -5.11 6.67
CA SER A 207 -3.90 -5.54 6.68
C SER A 207 -4.55 -5.70 5.31
N VAL A 208 -3.81 -5.58 4.21
CA VAL A 208 -4.37 -5.63 2.85
C VAL A 208 -5.14 -6.92 2.60
N LEU A 209 -4.64 -8.05 3.07
CA LEU A 209 -5.27 -9.37 2.90
C LEU A 209 -6.32 -9.70 3.97
N THR A 210 -6.69 -8.74 4.83
CA THR A 210 -7.87 -8.82 5.69
C THR A 210 -9.10 -8.20 4.99
N PRO A 211 -10.29 -8.20 5.58
CA PRO A 211 -11.44 -7.47 5.04
C PRO A 211 -11.19 -5.98 4.78
N VAL A 212 -10.18 -5.40 5.43
CA VAL A 212 -9.73 -4.00 5.21
C VAL A 212 -9.40 -3.74 3.74
N GLY A 213 -8.66 -4.65 3.10
CA GLY A 213 -8.33 -4.55 1.68
C GLY A 213 -9.27 -5.37 0.80
N LEU A 214 -9.57 -6.62 1.19
CA LEU A 214 -10.31 -7.55 0.34
C LEU A 214 -11.73 -7.07 -0.01
N LEU A 215 -12.45 -6.42 0.92
CA LEU A 215 -13.81 -5.97 0.64
C LEU A 215 -13.86 -4.83 -0.39
N PRO A 216 -13.10 -3.72 -0.25
CA PRO A 216 -13.04 -2.69 -1.28
C PRO A 216 -12.57 -3.21 -2.64
N ILE A 217 -11.58 -4.10 -2.66
CA ILE A 217 -11.04 -4.71 -3.88
C ILE A 217 -12.11 -5.54 -4.59
N ALA A 218 -12.87 -6.36 -3.85
CA ALA A 218 -13.99 -7.12 -4.39
C ALA A 218 -15.13 -6.20 -4.87
N CYS A 219 -15.39 -5.05 -4.19
CA CYS A 219 -16.36 -4.05 -4.64
C CYS A 219 -15.95 -3.41 -5.96
N ALA A 220 -14.66 -3.20 -6.20
CA ALA A 220 -14.13 -2.73 -7.47
C ALA A 220 -14.27 -3.77 -8.61
N GLY A 221 -14.63 -5.01 -8.27
CA GLY A 221 -14.86 -6.09 -9.24
C GLY A 221 -13.65 -6.96 -9.52
N PHE A 222 -12.58 -6.85 -8.74
CA PHE A 222 -11.36 -7.66 -8.89
C PHE A 222 -11.47 -9.00 -8.16
N ASP A 223 -10.73 -9.99 -8.64
CA ASP A 223 -10.73 -11.35 -8.13
C ASP A 223 -9.85 -11.49 -6.88
N ILE A 224 -10.47 -11.42 -5.71
CA ILE A 224 -9.78 -11.57 -4.43
C ILE A 224 -9.24 -12.99 -4.19
N LYS A 225 -9.76 -14.02 -4.89
CA LYS A 225 -9.23 -15.39 -4.82
C LYS A 225 -7.88 -15.48 -5.52
N GLN A 226 -7.75 -14.83 -6.68
CA GLN A 226 -6.47 -14.73 -7.39
C GLN A 226 -5.44 -13.94 -6.57
N LEU A 227 -5.88 -12.83 -5.95
CA LEU A 227 -5.01 -12.00 -5.10
C LEU A 227 -4.45 -12.83 -3.91
N VAL A 228 -5.32 -13.52 -3.19
CA VAL A 228 -4.92 -14.36 -2.06
C VAL A 228 -4.08 -15.54 -2.53
N GLY A 229 -4.43 -16.17 -3.66
CA GLY A 229 -3.63 -17.25 -4.24
C GLY A 229 -2.19 -16.84 -4.57
N GLY A 230 -2.00 -15.63 -5.09
CA GLY A 230 -0.66 -15.07 -5.29
C GLY A 230 0.12 -14.90 -4.00
N ALA A 231 -0.53 -14.37 -2.97
CA ALA A 231 0.07 -14.22 -1.65
C ALA A 231 0.44 -15.57 -1.00
N GLN A 232 -0.42 -16.60 -1.14
CA GLN A 232 -0.16 -17.95 -0.66
C GLN A 232 1.08 -18.60 -1.31
N ASP A 233 1.25 -18.39 -2.61
CA ASP A 233 2.41 -18.94 -3.31
C ASP A 233 3.70 -18.18 -2.92
N MET A 234 3.60 -16.87 -2.65
CA MET A 234 4.74 -16.10 -2.16
C MET A 234 5.06 -16.43 -0.68
N GLU A 235 4.06 -16.72 0.16
CA GLU A 235 4.27 -17.23 1.52
C GLU A 235 5.14 -18.49 1.50
N LYS A 236 4.87 -19.42 0.60
CA LYS A 236 5.68 -20.64 0.42
C LYS A 236 7.10 -20.30 -0.08
N ALA A 237 7.21 -19.38 -1.04
CA ALA A 237 8.51 -19.01 -1.62
C ALA A 237 9.42 -18.25 -0.64
N CYS A 238 8.85 -17.62 0.38
CA CYS A 238 9.56 -16.88 1.41
C CYS A 238 9.66 -17.62 2.75
N ALA A 239 9.22 -18.89 2.82
CA ALA A 239 9.26 -19.65 4.05
C ALA A 239 10.70 -19.83 4.59
N PRO A 240 10.90 -19.96 5.91
CA PRO A 240 12.23 -20.13 6.50
C PRO A 240 12.96 -21.40 6.03
N SER A 241 12.24 -22.40 5.53
CA SER A 241 12.80 -23.61 4.97
C SER A 241 13.43 -23.44 3.59
N VAL A 242 13.14 -22.32 2.90
CA VAL A 242 13.73 -22.00 1.59
C VAL A 242 15.17 -21.52 1.79
N PRO A 243 16.15 -22.07 1.05
CA PRO A 243 17.53 -21.63 1.14
C PRO A 243 17.68 -20.11 0.94
N PHE A 244 18.63 -19.50 1.65
CA PHE A 244 18.83 -18.04 1.61
C PHE A 244 18.96 -17.49 0.18
N GLU A 245 19.71 -18.19 -0.68
CA GLU A 245 19.95 -17.80 -2.07
C GLU A 245 18.70 -17.89 -2.97
N GLU A 246 17.70 -18.65 -2.55
CA GLU A 246 16.45 -18.85 -3.29
C GLU A 246 15.28 -18.07 -2.68
N ASN A 247 15.43 -17.55 -1.46
CA ASN A 247 14.40 -16.81 -0.74
C ASN A 247 14.47 -15.31 -1.07
N PRO A 248 13.54 -14.78 -1.88
CA PRO A 248 13.63 -13.41 -2.35
C PRO A 248 13.49 -12.39 -1.22
N ALA A 249 12.64 -12.65 -0.22
CA ALA A 249 12.46 -11.72 0.90
C ALA A 249 13.70 -11.68 1.80
N ALA A 250 14.36 -12.81 2.02
CA ALA A 250 15.59 -12.91 2.75
C ALA A 250 16.73 -12.11 2.07
N GLN A 251 16.89 -12.28 0.77
CA GLN A 251 17.88 -11.55 -0.01
C GLN A 251 17.60 -10.04 -0.08
N TYR A 252 16.35 -9.66 -0.27
CA TYR A 252 15.96 -8.24 -0.28
C TYR A 252 16.24 -7.57 1.08
N ALA A 253 15.87 -8.21 2.18
CA ALA A 253 16.19 -7.71 3.52
C ALA A 253 17.69 -7.60 3.77
N ALA A 254 18.48 -8.59 3.33
CA ALA A 254 19.93 -8.60 3.47
C ALA A 254 20.59 -7.45 2.69
N VAL A 255 20.30 -7.31 1.40
CA VAL A 255 20.91 -6.27 0.57
C VAL A 255 20.54 -4.87 1.03
N ARG A 256 19.28 -4.62 1.45
CA ARG A 256 18.86 -3.34 2.02
C ARG A 256 19.64 -2.97 3.27
N ASN A 257 19.76 -3.91 4.22
CA ASN A 257 20.52 -3.67 5.44
C ASN A 257 22.03 -3.50 5.17
N GLY A 258 22.57 -4.22 4.19
CA GLY A 258 23.95 -4.04 3.73
C GLY A 258 24.18 -2.64 3.14
N LEU A 259 23.31 -2.19 2.27
CA LEU A 259 23.34 -0.83 1.70
C LEU A 259 23.18 0.24 2.79
N TYR A 260 22.28 0.03 3.76
CA TYR A 260 22.12 0.95 4.88
C TYR A 260 23.39 1.10 5.71
N GLN A 261 24.07 -0.01 6.01
CA GLN A 261 25.37 0.02 6.72
C GLN A 261 26.46 0.71 5.87
N ASN A 262 26.36 0.62 4.55
CA ASN A 262 27.26 1.29 3.60
C ASN A 262 26.83 2.74 3.28
N GLY A 263 26.03 3.37 4.14
CA GLY A 263 25.67 4.80 4.05
C GLY A 263 24.49 5.13 3.13
N LYS A 264 23.85 4.16 2.49
CA LYS A 264 22.65 4.38 1.70
C LYS A 264 21.44 4.50 2.62
N LYS A 265 20.90 5.71 2.78
CA LYS A 265 19.88 6.04 3.78
C LYS A 265 18.49 6.22 3.20
N ILE A 266 18.37 6.30 1.89
CA ILE A 266 17.11 6.54 1.18
C ILE A 266 16.94 5.44 0.14
N GLU A 267 15.81 4.74 0.20
CA GLU A 267 15.38 3.81 -0.83
C GLU A 267 14.29 4.45 -1.68
N ILE A 268 14.48 4.45 -2.98
CA ILE A 268 13.52 4.99 -3.94
C ILE A 268 12.82 3.84 -4.65
N MET A 269 11.53 3.65 -4.38
CA MET A 269 10.69 2.76 -5.18
C MET A 269 10.44 3.40 -6.54
N VAL A 270 10.82 2.70 -7.60
CA VAL A 270 10.69 3.17 -8.99
C VAL A 270 9.69 2.31 -9.73
N ASN A 271 8.76 2.93 -10.43
CA ASN A 271 7.89 2.24 -11.37
C ASN A 271 7.87 2.97 -12.73
N TYR A 272 7.57 2.21 -13.80
CA TYR A 272 7.38 2.70 -15.18
C TYR A 272 5.94 2.52 -15.64
N GLN A 273 5.03 2.25 -14.68
CA GLN A 273 3.60 2.10 -14.91
C GLN A 273 2.86 3.04 -13.95
N PRO A 274 2.27 4.15 -14.42
CA PRO A 274 1.60 5.14 -13.54
C PRO A 274 0.54 4.54 -12.60
N LYS A 275 -0.03 3.41 -12.97
CA LYS A 275 -0.98 2.65 -12.14
C LYS A 275 -0.38 2.15 -10.82
N LEU A 276 0.94 2.06 -10.71
CA LEU A 276 1.64 1.59 -9.50
C LEU A 276 1.94 2.72 -8.50
N HIS A 277 1.54 3.97 -8.79
CA HIS A 277 1.74 5.09 -7.88
C HIS A 277 1.27 4.79 -6.46
N PHE A 278 0.02 4.37 -6.27
CA PHE A 278 -0.49 4.04 -4.93
C PHE A 278 0.06 2.74 -4.35
N PHE A 279 0.61 1.86 -5.16
CA PHE A 279 1.39 0.74 -4.65
C PHE A 279 2.68 1.23 -3.96
N SER A 280 3.35 2.20 -4.55
CA SER A 280 4.50 2.87 -3.94
C SER A 280 4.12 3.62 -2.66
N GLU A 281 2.93 4.27 -2.61
CA GLU A 281 2.42 4.94 -1.41
C GLU A 281 2.15 3.96 -0.25
N TRP A 282 1.54 2.79 -0.55
CA TRP A 282 1.38 1.72 0.42
C TRP A 282 2.73 1.19 0.92
N TRP A 283 3.67 0.97 0.02
CA TRP A 283 5.02 0.52 0.36
C TRP A 283 5.76 1.53 1.25
N LYS A 284 5.61 2.84 0.99
CA LYS A 284 6.17 3.90 1.85
C LYS A 284 5.62 3.82 3.27
N GLN A 285 4.32 3.60 3.45
CA GLN A 285 3.75 3.40 4.77
C GLN A 285 4.30 2.13 5.41
N LEU A 286 4.34 1.02 4.67
CA LEU A 286 4.82 -0.26 5.19
C LEU A 286 6.23 -0.11 5.78
N TYR A 287 7.17 0.43 5.03
CA TYR A 287 8.57 0.56 5.48
C TYR A 287 8.80 1.76 6.41
N GLY A 288 8.19 2.89 6.15
CA GLY A 288 8.35 4.11 6.95
C GLY A 288 7.91 3.91 8.40
N GLU A 289 6.72 3.35 8.61
CA GLU A 289 6.22 3.05 9.95
C GLU A 289 6.90 1.84 10.61
N SER A 290 7.46 0.91 9.83
CA SER A 290 8.08 -0.28 10.38
C SER A 290 9.54 -0.07 10.78
N GLU A 291 10.32 0.63 9.97
CA GLU A 291 11.77 0.78 10.17
C GLU A 291 12.19 2.13 10.74
N GLY A 292 11.42 3.21 10.52
CA GLY A 292 11.75 4.56 11.00
C GLY A 292 11.61 4.71 12.51
N LYS A 293 12.51 4.10 13.30
CA LYS A 293 12.45 4.06 14.77
C LYS A 293 13.85 4.18 15.37
N ASP A 294 13.92 4.60 16.61
CA ASP A 294 15.18 4.69 17.38
C ASP A 294 16.28 5.48 16.66
N LYS A 295 15.88 6.48 15.86
CA LYS A 295 16.77 7.28 14.98
C LYS A 295 17.52 6.44 13.93
N LYS A 296 16.95 5.29 13.55
CA LYS A 296 17.40 4.38 12.51
C LYS A 296 16.36 4.30 11.39
N GLY A 297 16.73 3.58 10.35
CA GLY A 297 15.86 3.20 9.25
C GLY A 297 16.23 3.86 7.92
N ILE A 298 15.83 3.18 6.85
CA ILE A 298 15.95 3.68 5.49
C ILE A 298 14.71 4.53 5.21
N PHE A 299 14.91 5.75 4.72
CA PHE A 299 13.78 6.62 4.35
C PHE A 299 13.17 6.13 3.03
N PRO A 300 11.88 5.74 3.01
CA PRO A 300 11.23 5.26 1.81
C PRO A 300 10.71 6.44 0.96
N ALA A 301 11.24 6.59 -0.24
CA ALA A 301 10.78 7.52 -1.26
C ALA A 301 10.21 6.77 -2.46
N SER A 302 9.56 7.46 -3.39
CA SER A 302 9.11 6.88 -4.66
C SER A 302 9.17 7.88 -5.79
N VAL A 303 9.30 7.37 -7.03
CA VAL A 303 9.21 8.12 -8.27
C VAL A 303 8.43 7.33 -9.31
N ASP A 304 7.73 8.05 -10.17
CA ASP A 304 7.00 7.51 -11.32
C ASP A 304 7.75 7.89 -12.60
N PHE A 305 8.54 6.98 -13.15
CA PHE A 305 9.25 7.19 -14.41
C PHE A 305 8.32 6.88 -15.60
N THR A 306 8.46 7.56 -16.73
CA THR A 306 9.53 8.56 -17.10
C THR A 306 9.28 9.97 -16.58
N THR A 307 8.07 10.29 -16.06
CA THR A 307 7.72 11.64 -15.60
C THR A 307 8.79 12.23 -14.68
N ASP A 308 9.19 11.51 -13.64
CA ASP A 308 10.14 11.99 -12.65
C ASP A 308 11.61 11.97 -13.11
N LEU A 309 11.91 11.45 -14.28
CA LEU A 309 13.21 11.71 -14.91
C LEU A 309 13.38 13.19 -15.27
N HIS A 310 12.25 13.88 -15.52
CA HIS A 310 12.21 15.33 -15.81
C HIS A 310 12.08 16.20 -14.55
N SER A 311 12.16 15.60 -13.36
CA SER A 311 12.11 16.30 -12.06
C SER A 311 13.23 15.79 -11.14
N MET A 312 13.20 14.55 -10.72
CA MET A 312 14.14 13.93 -9.78
C MET A 312 15.36 13.27 -10.47
N GLY A 313 15.30 13.07 -11.79
CA GLY A 313 16.36 12.40 -12.54
C GLY A 313 17.73 13.03 -12.36
N GLN A 314 17.82 14.37 -12.38
CA GLN A 314 19.07 15.10 -12.14
C GLN A 314 19.65 14.78 -10.75
N TRP A 315 18.83 14.79 -9.72
CA TRP A 315 19.29 14.54 -8.36
C TRP A 315 19.72 13.08 -8.17
N ILE A 316 18.97 12.14 -8.72
CA ILE A 316 19.30 10.71 -8.66
C ILE A 316 20.62 10.44 -9.38
N GLN A 317 20.81 11.02 -10.60
CA GLN A 317 22.01 10.81 -11.41
C GLN A 317 23.27 11.46 -10.82
N ASP A 318 23.17 12.66 -10.27
CA ASP A 318 24.33 13.51 -9.96
C ASP A 318 24.29 14.15 -8.56
N GLY A 319 23.27 13.84 -7.74
CA GLY A 319 23.16 14.31 -6.36
C GLY A 319 23.99 13.49 -5.37
N GLU A 320 23.66 13.58 -4.10
CA GLU A 320 24.38 12.90 -3.02
C GLU A 320 24.17 11.37 -3.09
N ARG A 321 25.25 10.60 -2.90
CA ARG A 321 25.24 9.12 -3.03
C ARG A 321 24.65 8.40 -1.83
N THR A 322 23.62 8.95 -1.19
CA THR A 322 22.93 8.38 -0.03
C THR A 322 21.73 7.49 -0.40
N ILE A 323 21.42 7.36 -1.69
CA ILE A 323 20.27 6.66 -2.23
C ILE A 323 20.61 5.29 -2.83
N PHE A 324 19.56 4.46 -2.98
CA PHE A 324 19.50 3.31 -3.88
C PHE A 324 18.07 3.15 -4.41
N GLU A 325 17.91 2.39 -5.48
CA GLU A 325 16.63 2.20 -6.14
C GLU A 325 16.14 0.75 -6.01
N THR A 326 14.82 0.59 -5.88
CA THR A 326 14.09 -0.66 -6.06
C THR A 326 13.08 -0.49 -7.18
N VAL A 327 13.34 -1.10 -8.33
CA VAL A 327 12.56 -0.95 -9.57
C VAL A 327 11.53 -2.07 -9.70
N LEU A 328 10.25 -1.72 -9.80
CA LEU A 328 9.18 -2.64 -10.19
C LEU A 328 9.08 -2.66 -11.73
N SER A 329 9.50 -3.74 -12.34
CA SER A 329 9.52 -3.94 -13.80
C SER A 329 8.42 -4.90 -14.23
N ILE A 330 7.39 -4.40 -14.92
CA ILE A 330 6.30 -5.23 -15.45
C ILE A 330 6.77 -5.82 -16.78
N GLU A 331 6.88 -7.15 -16.89
CA GLU A 331 7.44 -7.81 -18.08
C GLU A 331 6.51 -7.71 -19.30
N GLU A 332 5.21 -7.89 -19.09
CA GLU A 332 4.22 -7.85 -20.16
C GLU A 332 3.01 -6.99 -19.77
N PRO A 333 2.77 -5.84 -20.43
CA PRO A 333 1.57 -5.04 -20.21
C PRO A 333 0.34 -5.71 -20.82
N GLU A 334 -0.83 -5.47 -20.23
CA GLU A 334 -2.10 -6.04 -20.67
C GLU A 334 -2.50 -5.59 -22.07
N LYS A 335 -2.25 -4.33 -22.39
CA LYS A 335 -2.70 -3.70 -23.64
C LYS A 335 -1.52 -3.50 -24.59
N LYS A 336 -1.82 -3.52 -25.89
CA LYS A 336 -0.84 -3.30 -26.96
C LYS A 336 -1.20 -2.02 -27.70
N LEU A 337 -0.20 -1.15 -27.85
CA LEU A 337 -0.29 0.08 -28.64
C LEU A 337 0.98 0.19 -29.48
N LEU A 338 0.82 0.36 -30.78
CA LEU A 338 1.93 0.54 -31.72
C LEU A 338 2.16 2.03 -31.94
N PHE A 339 3.41 2.38 -32.13
CA PHE A 339 3.80 3.74 -32.52
C PHE A 339 3.44 3.96 -33.98
N PRO A 340 2.69 5.03 -34.34
CA PRO A 340 2.33 5.31 -35.73
C PRO A 340 3.51 5.87 -36.52
N GLU A 341 3.47 5.76 -37.85
CA GLU A 341 4.31 6.52 -38.76
C GLU A 341 3.68 7.88 -39.02
N ASP A 342 4.49 8.94 -39.14
CA ASP A 342 4.06 10.30 -39.52
C ASP A 342 4.72 10.69 -40.83
N GLU A 343 3.94 11.14 -41.82
CA GLU A 343 4.43 11.43 -43.17
C GLU A 343 5.49 12.53 -43.19
N GLU A 344 5.38 13.54 -42.34
CA GLU A 344 6.29 14.68 -42.27
C GLU A 344 7.50 14.42 -41.38
N ASN A 345 7.39 13.50 -40.42
CA ASN A 345 8.43 13.13 -39.44
C ASN A 345 9.11 14.36 -38.78
N LEU A 346 8.34 15.38 -38.46
CA LEU A 346 8.86 16.65 -37.89
C LEU A 346 9.51 16.45 -36.51
N ASP A 347 9.04 15.47 -35.75
CA ASP A 347 9.59 15.10 -34.44
C ASP A 347 10.79 14.13 -34.56
N GLY A 348 11.10 13.63 -35.73
CA GLY A 348 12.19 12.68 -35.98
C GLY A 348 11.96 11.29 -35.41
N LEU A 349 10.72 10.92 -35.05
CA LEU A 349 10.41 9.69 -34.31
C LEU A 349 10.00 8.48 -35.19
N ASN A 350 10.01 8.59 -36.52
CA ASN A 350 9.65 7.47 -37.42
C ASN A 350 10.54 6.22 -37.25
N PHE A 351 11.71 6.35 -36.62
CA PHE A 351 12.52 5.15 -36.26
C PHE A 351 11.84 4.26 -35.19
N LEU A 352 10.79 4.74 -34.55
CA LEU A 352 9.94 4.00 -33.62
C LEU A 352 8.69 3.42 -34.29
N ALA A 353 8.37 3.81 -35.52
CA ALA A 353 7.15 3.37 -36.21
C ALA A 353 7.06 1.84 -36.26
N GLY A 354 5.87 1.32 -35.93
CA GLY A 354 5.60 -0.11 -35.84
C GLY A 354 6.11 -0.79 -34.57
N LYS A 355 6.91 -0.14 -33.74
CA LYS A 355 7.30 -0.67 -32.42
C LYS A 355 6.17 -0.48 -31.41
N ARG A 356 6.14 -1.33 -30.41
CA ARG A 356 5.21 -1.16 -29.28
C ARG A 356 5.69 0.00 -28.40
N VAL A 357 4.73 0.79 -27.88
CA VAL A 357 5.04 1.83 -26.87
C VAL A 357 5.74 1.22 -25.64
N ASP A 358 5.36 -0.01 -25.24
CA ASP A 358 6.02 -0.74 -24.17
C ASP A 358 7.51 -1.04 -24.45
N GLU A 359 7.89 -1.32 -25.71
CA GLU A 359 9.30 -1.52 -26.06
C GLU A 359 10.11 -0.26 -25.81
N VAL A 360 9.55 0.91 -26.12
CA VAL A 360 10.19 2.20 -25.83
C VAL A 360 10.32 2.42 -24.33
N ASN A 361 9.27 2.14 -23.57
CA ASN A 361 9.26 2.24 -22.10
C ASN A 361 10.30 1.30 -21.45
N LYS A 362 10.45 0.08 -21.98
CA LYS A 362 11.50 -0.88 -21.55
C LYS A 362 12.91 -0.39 -21.83
N MET A 363 13.11 0.27 -22.96
CA MET A 363 14.42 0.86 -23.29
C MET A 363 14.71 2.06 -22.38
N ALA A 364 13.70 2.85 -22.01
CA ALA A 364 13.83 3.90 -21.00
C ALA A 364 14.22 3.30 -19.63
N GLU A 365 13.54 2.23 -19.18
CA GLU A 365 13.91 1.53 -17.93
C GLU A 365 15.36 1.05 -17.97
N LEU A 366 15.76 0.36 -19.04
CA LEU A 366 17.09 -0.19 -19.16
C LEU A 366 18.16 0.92 -19.23
N GLY A 367 17.94 1.95 -20.06
CA GLY A 367 18.86 3.07 -20.22
C GLY A 367 19.06 3.85 -18.92
N THR A 368 17.97 4.11 -18.20
CA THR A 368 18.01 4.78 -16.89
C THR A 368 18.79 3.94 -15.87
N ARG A 369 18.51 2.64 -15.80
CA ARG A 369 19.22 1.74 -14.88
C ARG A 369 20.72 1.71 -15.15
N LEU A 370 21.13 1.64 -16.41
CA LEU A 370 22.54 1.68 -16.78
C LEU A 370 23.19 3.00 -16.33
N ALA A 371 22.58 4.14 -16.65
CA ALA A 371 23.07 5.46 -16.28
C ALA A 371 23.19 5.64 -14.76
N HIS A 372 22.16 5.27 -14.00
CA HIS A 372 22.14 5.40 -12.54
C HIS A 372 23.18 4.50 -11.88
N VAL A 373 23.32 3.24 -12.32
CA VAL A 373 24.34 2.32 -11.81
C VAL A 373 25.75 2.83 -12.12
N ASP A 374 26.02 3.31 -13.33
CA ASP A 374 27.31 3.91 -13.69
C ASP A 374 27.58 5.19 -12.91
N GLY A 375 26.52 5.93 -12.54
CA GLY A 375 26.56 7.10 -11.65
C GLY A 375 26.73 6.78 -10.16
N GLY A 376 26.81 5.52 -9.76
CA GLY A 376 27.03 5.12 -8.37
C GLY A 376 25.75 4.92 -7.54
N VAL A 377 24.59 4.70 -8.17
CA VAL A 377 23.31 4.40 -7.53
C VAL A 377 23.03 2.90 -7.59
N PRO A 378 23.05 2.19 -6.45
CA PRO A 378 22.69 0.77 -6.40
C PRO A 378 21.25 0.56 -6.87
N ASN A 379 21.02 -0.53 -7.64
CA ASN A 379 19.72 -0.79 -8.22
C ASN A 379 19.30 -2.25 -7.95
N ILE A 380 18.17 -2.41 -7.30
CA ILE A 380 17.44 -3.66 -7.10
C ILE A 380 16.32 -3.71 -8.14
N ARG A 381 16.11 -4.85 -8.78
CA ARG A 381 15.01 -5.01 -9.74
C ARG A 381 14.11 -6.15 -9.32
N ILE A 382 12.80 -5.88 -9.33
CA ILE A 382 11.75 -6.87 -9.12
C ILE A 382 10.98 -7.01 -10.42
N SER A 383 11.19 -8.11 -11.13
CA SER A 383 10.46 -8.42 -12.35
C SER A 383 9.11 -9.05 -12.02
N VAL A 384 8.05 -8.46 -12.54
CA VAL A 384 6.67 -8.90 -12.37
C VAL A 384 6.14 -9.35 -13.74
N PRO A 385 5.75 -10.61 -13.93
CA PRO A 385 5.36 -11.11 -15.25
C PRO A 385 4.20 -10.34 -15.88
N LYS A 386 3.17 -10.00 -15.10
CA LYS A 386 2.00 -9.23 -15.54
C LYS A 386 1.43 -8.42 -14.37
N LEU A 387 0.74 -7.33 -14.68
CA LEU A 387 0.00 -6.58 -13.69
C LEU A 387 -1.43 -7.17 -13.57
N ASN A 388 -1.63 -8.08 -12.63
CA ASN A 388 -2.91 -8.68 -12.32
C ASN A 388 -3.02 -8.99 -10.82
N GLU A 389 -4.18 -9.45 -10.37
CA GLU A 389 -4.47 -9.74 -8.96
C GLU A 389 -3.45 -10.72 -8.35
N TYR A 390 -3.11 -11.78 -9.07
CA TYR A 390 -2.20 -12.81 -8.59
C TYR A 390 -0.81 -12.26 -8.28
N TYR A 391 -0.20 -11.51 -9.21
CA TYR A 391 1.14 -10.97 -9.00
C TYR A 391 1.17 -9.78 -8.03
N ILE A 392 0.09 -9.02 -7.94
CA ILE A 392 -0.04 -8.00 -6.88
C ILE A 392 -0.12 -8.68 -5.52
N GLY A 393 -0.85 -9.80 -5.39
CA GLY A 393 -0.87 -10.61 -4.18
C GLY A 393 0.51 -11.11 -3.77
N GLN A 394 1.33 -11.56 -4.73
CA GLN A 394 2.73 -11.91 -4.50
C GLN A 394 3.55 -10.71 -3.98
N LEU A 395 3.44 -9.55 -4.62
CA LEU A 395 4.16 -8.34 -4.21
C LEU A 395 3.78 -7.90 -2.80
N ILE A 396 2.50 -7.96 -2.45
CA ILE A 396 2.02 -7.58 -1.11
C ILE A 396 2.71 -8.44 -0.06
N TYR A 397 2.59 -9.76 -0.16
CA TYR A 397 3.17 -10.64 0.85
C TYR A 397 4.71 -10.59 0.84
N PHE A 398 5.32 -10.50 -0.34
CA PHE A 398 6.78 -10.33 -0.47
C PHE A 398 7.28 -9.12 0.34
N PHE A 399 6.65 -7.96 0.18
CA PHE A 399 7.09 -6.77 0.90
C PHE A 399 6.75 -6.82 2.39
N GLU A 400 5.62 -7.41 2.78
CA GLU A 400 5.26 -7.60 4.19
C GLU A 400 6.29 -8.45 4.92
N ILE A 401 6.61 -9.63 4.40
CA ILE A 401 7.58 -10.53 5.03
C ILE A 401 9.01 -9.96 4.98
N ALA A 402 9.42 -9.37 3.86
CA ALA A 402 10.72 -8.73 3.74
C ALA A 402 10.88 -7.55 4.73
N CYS A 403 9.81 -6.77 4.95
CA CYS A 403 9.78 -5.69 5.93
C CYS A 403 9.91 -6.23 7.36
N GLY A 404 9.19 -7.28 7.70
CA GLY A 404 9.30 -7.95 9.00
C GLY A 404 10.72 -8.44 9.28
N ILE A 405 11.32 -9.13 8.31
CA ILE A 405 12.72 -9.60 8.41
C ILE A 405 13.67 -8.42 8.53
N SER A 406 13.56 -7.43 7.64
CA SER A 406 14.48 -6.28 7.57
C SER A 406 14.47 -5.44 8.86
N GLY A 407 13.28 -5.18 9.41
CA GLY A 407 13.15 -4.44 10.68
C GLY A 407 13.78 -5.18 11.86
N ASN A 408 13.63 -6.50 11.93
CA ASN A 408 14.31 -7.33 12.95
C ASN A 408 15.83 -7.32 12.77
N VAL A 409 16.34 -7.43 11.54
CA VAL A 409 17.78 -7.32 11.23
C VAL A 409 18.32 -5.94 11.60
N LEU A 410 17.55 -4.87 11.38
CA LEU A 410 17.88 -3.51 11.79
C LEU A 410 17.88 -3.32 13.31
N GLY A 411 17.23 -4.22 14.05
CA GLY A 411 17.11 -4.20 15.51
C GLY A 411 16.08 -3.18 16.01
N VAL A 412 14.93 -3.08 15.36
CA VAL A 412 13.78 -2.26 15.76
C VAL A 412 12.53 -3.13 15.87
N ASN A 413 11.48 -2.64 16.58
CA ASN A 413 10.16 -3.28 16.53
C ASN A 413 9.44 -2.87 15.25
N PRO A 414 9.23 -3.77 14.25
CA PRO A 414 8.63 -3.38 12.99
C PRO A 414 7.10 -3.20 13.05
N PHE A 415 6.44 -3.52 14.16
CA PHE A 415 4.98 -3.66 14.20
C PHE A 415 4.25 -2.57 15.02
N ASN A 416 4.95 -1.77 15.81
CA ASN A 416 4.38 -0.60 16.49
C ASN A 416 4.64 0.70 15.71
N GLN A 417 4.11 1.84 16.19
CA GLN A 417 4.29 3.17 15.60
C GLN A 417 4.21 4.28 16.67
N PRO A 418 5.16 4.32 17.65
CA PRO A 418 5.07 5.27 18.76
C PRO A 418 5.23 6.74 18.31
N GLY A 419 5.90 6.99 17.20
CA GLY A 419 6.18 8.34 16.70
C GLY A 419 4.95 9.16 16.31
N VAL A 420 3.82 8.50 16.00
CA VAL A 420 2.59 9.20 15.58
C VAL A 420 1.69 9.62 16.74
N GLU A 421 2.01 9.29 17.99
CA GLU A 421 1.16 9.62 19.13
C GLU A 421 1.29 11.10 19.56
N ALA A 422 2.46 11.71 19.37
CA ALA A 422 2.71 13.07 19.78
C ALA A 422 1.82 14.09 19.05
N TYR A 423 1.72 14.01 17.74
CA TYR A 423 0.89 14.96 16.98
C TYR A 423 -0.60 14.80 17.29
N LYS A 424 -1.08 13.57 17.49
CA LYS A 424 -2.48 13.31 17.89
C LYS A 424 -2.82 13.96 19.21
N LYS A 425 -1.93 13.81 20.21
CA LYS A 425 -2.08 14.46 21.52
C LYS A 425 -2.17 15.98 21.38
N ASN A 426 -1.27 16.57 20.59
CA ASN A 426 -1.27 18.01 20.34
C ASN A 426 -2.56 18.47 19.62
N MET A 427 -3.00 17.75 18.59
CA MET A 427 -4.25 18.04 17.89
C MET A 427 -5.46 18.00 18.84
N PHE A 428 -5.57 16.98 19.69
CA PHE A 428 -6.67 16.89 20.65
C PHE A 428 -6.63 18.02 21.69
N ALA A 429 -5.45 18.42 22.14
CA ALA A 429 -5.27 19.57 23.05
C ALA A 429 -5.68 20.88 22.37
N LEU A 430 -5.25 21.11 21.12
CA LEU A 430 -5.62 22.31 20.36
C LEU A 430 -7.12 22.41 20.08
N LEU A 431 -7.78 21.27 19.85
CA LEU A 431 -9.23 21.18 19.66
C LEU A 431 -10.02 21.24 20.98
N ALA A 432 -9.36 21.39 22.12
CA ALA A 432 -9.97 21.38 23.46
C ALA A 432 -10.87 20.14 23.67
N LYS A 433 -10.38 18.96 23.25
CA LYS A 433 -11.12 17.70 23.41
C LYS A 433 -11.35 17.43 24.89
N PRO A 434 -12.58 17.03 25.30
CA PRO A 434 -12.86 16.64 26.69
C PRO A 434 -11.88 15.60 27.23
N GLY A 435 -11.32 15.82 28.40
CA GLY A 435 -10.27 15.00 29.03
C GLY A 435 -8.83 15.42 28.65
N TYR A 436 -8.65 16.55 27.94
CA TYR A 436 -7.34 17.12 27.54
C TYR A 436 -7.18 18.55 28.11
N GLU A 437 -7.86 18.93 29.17
CA GLU A 437 -7.91 20.29 29.71
C GLU A 437 -6.51 20.79 30.08
N ALA A 438 -5.70 19.98 30.75
CA ALA A 438 -4.34 20.33 31.17
C ALA A 438 -3.41 20.54 29.93
N GLU A 439 -3.46 19.64 28.99
CA GLU A 439 -2.68 19.72 27.72
C GLU A 439 -3.13 20.92 26.88
N THR A 440 -4.42 21.22 26.84
CA THR A 440 -4.98 22.39 26.14
C THR A 440 -4.41 23.68 26.72
N LYS A 441 -4.35 23.79 28.05
CA LYS A 441 -3.79 24.98 28.75
C LYS A 441 -2.30 25.10 28.39
N ALA A 442 -1.53 24.03 28.57
CA ALA A 442 -0.10 24.01 28.35
C ALA A 442 0.28 24.36 26.88
N ILE A 443 -0.43 23.81 25.88
CA ILE A 443 -0.13 24.09 24.47
C ILE A 443 -0.49 25.52 24.07
N ARG A 444 -1.57 26.09 24.63
CA ARG A 444 -1.94 27.51 24.40
C ARG A 444 -0.95 28.47 25.01
N GLU A 445 -0.47 28.20 26.25
CA GLU A 445 0.59 29.00 26.86
C GLU A 445 1.89 28.95 26.07
N ARG A 446 2.26 27.75 25.54
CA ARG A 446 3.43 27.61 24.68
C ARG A 446 3.32 28.46 23.40
N ILE A 447 2.19 28.37 22.68
CA ILE A 447 1.96 29.14 21.43
C ILE A 447 1.96 30.66 21.72
N ALA A 448 1.41 31.08 22.86
CA ALA A 448 1.41 32.53 23.22
C ALA A 448 2.82 33.06 23.54
N ASN A 449 3.80 32.17 23.81
CA ASN A 449 5.19 32.55 24.11
C ASN A 449 6.15 32.32 22.89
N GLU A 450 5.66 31.74 21.78
CA GLU A 450 6.37 31.63 20.49
C GLU A 450 6.12 32.89 19.64
#